data_1749e7334bb39550660637a1072ae8e4
#
_entry.id   1749e7334bb39550660637a1072ae8e4
#
_cell.length_a   1.000
_cell.length_b   1.000
_cell.length_c   1.000
_cell.angle_alpha   90.00
_cell.angle_beta   90.00
_cell.angle_gamma   90.00
#
_symmetry.space_group_name_H-M   'P 1'
#
loop_
_entity.id
_entity.type
_entity.pdbx_description
1 polymer ?
#
loop_
_entity_poly.entity_id
_entity_poly.type
_entity_poly.pdbx_seq_one_letter_code
_entity_poly.pdbx_strand_id
1 'polypeptide(L)'
;MAKTLDATYDPSNKWMPIEEGEYPAHITSLRSKEITTRAGEAIVVNMEYKVADEVSSTTQKVWKMDGYKYQVDTDGNKIPVTNGNGEQEVAKCDHLKDKVFLDNGYFIFTEGSSSSKNKRYFELLDNLGVDCGEVKADGKKVKKLVLLEDSDVIGKPVIITVKRHEFVTSETKHLSPDQQERRSTFKVARVSPWENGEQLEAAELESDVPF
;
A
#
# COMPACT_ATOMS: atom_id res chain seq x y z
N MET A 1 -34.13 -14.40 26.32
CA MET A 1 -34.34 -13.20 25.49
C MET A 1 -33.04 -12.90 24.74
N ALA A 2 -33.10 -12.80 23.43
CA ALA A 2 -31.92 -12.39 22.64
C ALA A 2 -31.63 -10.89 22.90
N LYS A 3 -30.38 -10.57 23.16
CA LYS A 3 -29.94 -9.18 23.34
C LYS A 3 -29.84 -8.52 21.96
N THR A 4 -30.65 -7.49 21.72
CA THR A 4 -30.53 -6.69 20.50
C THR A 4 -29.24 -5.88 20.58
N LEU A 5 -28.41 -5.96 19.56
CA LEU A 5 -27.22 -5.11 19.38
C LEU A 5 -27.61 -3.92 18.51
N ASP A 6 -27.06 -2.74 18.80
CA ASP A 6 -27.34 -1.51 18.05
C ASP A 6 -26.61 -1.47 16.67
N ALA A 7 -25.96 -2.57 16.29
CA ALA A 7 -25.33 -2.70 14.99
C ALA A 7 -26.39 -2.89 13.90
N THR A 8 -26.42 -1.98 12.94
CA THR A 8 -27.29 -2.07 11.76
C THR A 8 -26.51 -2.70 10.60
N TYR A 9 -27.15 -3.63 9.91
CA TYR A 9 -26.62 -4.21 8.68
C TYR A 9 -27.43 -3.67 7.49
N ASP A 10 -26.75 -3.06 6.53
CA ASP A 10 -27.34 -2.64 5.26
C ASP A 10 -27.15 -3.76 4.22
N PRO A 11 -28.21 -4.50 3.85
CA PRO A 11 -28.12 -5.55 2.87
C PRO A 11 -27.86 -5.05 1.44
N SER A 12 -28.00 -3.74 1.20
CA SER A 12 -27.66 -3.11 -0.08
C SER A 12 -26.15 -2.89 -0.25
N ASN A 13 -25.41 -2.91 0.85
CA ASN A 13 -23.96 -2.74 0.86
C ASN A 13 -23.29 -4.03 0.37
N LYS A 14 -23.22 -4.21 -0.94
CA LYS A 14 -22.54 -5.35 -1.54
C LYS A 14 -21.06 -5.30 -1.22
N TRP A 15 -20.57 -6.39 -0.63
CA TRP A 15 -19.13 -6.55 -0.44
C TRP A 15 -18.40 -6.41 -1.79
N MET A 16 -17.41 -5.54 -1.82
CA MET A 16 -16.56 -5.33 -2.98
C MET A 16 -15.11 -5.71 -2.64
N PRO A 17 -14.44 -6.47 -3.50
CA PRO A 17 -13.04 -6.82 -3.28
C PRO A 17 -12.14 -5.59 -3.47
N ILE A 18 -10.99 -5.61 -2.80
CA ILE A 18 -9.91 -4.68 -3.10
C ILE A 18 -9.33 -5.07 -4.46
N GLU A 19 -9.18 -4.09 -5.35
CA GLU A 19 -8.49 -4.26 -6.63
C GLU A 19 -7.10 -3.62 -6.60
N GLU A 20 -6.26 -4.05 -7.52
CA GLU A 20 -5.02 -3.35 -7.80
C GLU A 20 -5.33 -2.00 -8.43
N GLY A 21 -4.68 -0.94 -7.96
CA GLY A 21 -4.96 0.40 -8.44
C GLY A 21 -4.18 1.48 -7.71
N GLU A 22 -4.50 2.71 -8.03
CA GLU A 22 -3.94 3.90 -7.41
C GLU A 22 -5.01 4.57 -6.56
N TYR A 23 -4.66 4.85 -5.30
CA TYR A 23 -5.59 5.39 -4.30
C TYR A 23 -4.96 6.55 -3.55
N PRO A 24 -5.71 7.64 -3.29
CA PRO A 24 -5.29 8.70 -2.42
C PRO A 24 -5.21 8.19 -0.97
N ALA A 25 -4.15 8.57 -0.27
CA ALA A 25 -3.91 8.11 1.09
C ALA A 25 -3.05 9.11 1.87
N HIS A 26 -3.04 8.98 3.20
CA HIS A 26 -2.10 9.68 4.08
C HIS A 26 -1.18 8.67 4.76
N ILE A 27 0.05 9.07 4.99
CA ILE A 27 1.00 8.27 5.77
C ILE A 27 0.64 8.44 7.25
N THR A 28 0.37 7.32 7.94
CA THR A 28 -0.07 7.33 9.34
C THR A 28 0.95 6.79 10.31
N SER A 29 1.94 6.04 9.84
CA SER A 29 2.98 5.47 10.70
C SER A 29 4.27 5.28 9.91
N LEU A 30 5.39 5.50 10.57
CA LEU A 30 6.74 5.22 10.10
C LEU A 30 7.43 4.33 11.12
N ARG A 31 8.04 3.25 10.68
CA ARG A 31 8.82 2.35 11.54
C ARG A 31 10.13 2.00 10.85
N SER A 32 11.23 2.10 11.57
CA SER A 32 12.53 1.68 11.10
C SER A 32 13.11 0.56 11.98
N LYS A 33 13.86 -0.34 11.36
CA LYS A 33 14.53 -1.45 12.07
C LYS A 33 15.83 -1.80 11.37
N GLU A 34 16.89 -1.96 12.14
CA GLU A 34 18.16 -2.52 11.66
C GLU A 34 18.03 -4.04 11.42
N ILE A 35 18.56 -4.48 10.31
CA ILE A 35 18.56 -5.90 9.92
C ILE A 35 19.86 -6.27 9.22
N THR A 36 20.25 -7.54 9.34
CA THR A 36 21.32 -8.11 8.55
C THR A 36 20.75 -8.89 7.38
N THR A 37 21.17 -8.54 6.18
CA THR A 37 20.78 -9.22 4.94
C THR A 37 21.96 -9.96 4.32
N ARG A 38 21.71 -10.77 3.29
CA ARG A 38 22.79 -11.38 2.48
C ARG A 38 23.65 -10.34 1.77
N ALA A 39 23.12 -9.14 1.54
CA ALA A 39 23.81 -8.03 0.85
C ALA A 39 24.53 -7.07 1.80
N GLY A 40 24.51 -7.34 3.10
CA GLY A 40 25.08 -6.51 4.16
C GLY A 40 24.05 -6.02 5.16
N GLU A 41 24.50 -5.19 6.08
CA GLU A 41 23.64 -4.52 7.04
C GLU A 41 22.78 -3.44 6.38
N ALA A 42 21.56 -3.35 6.81
CA ALA A 42 20.60 -2.40 6.27
C ALA A 42 19.61 -1.96 7.36
N ILE A 43 19.07 -0.75 7.18
CA ILE A 43 17.86 -0.31 7.87
C ILE A 43 16.69 -0.57 6.94
N VAL A 44 15.63 -1.20 7.43
CA VAL A 44 14.37 -1.29 6.72
C VAL A 44 13.39 -0.29 7.28
N VAL A 45 12.84 0.54 6.39
CA VAL A 45 11.80 1.52 6.69
C VAL A 45 10.48 1.00 6.16
N ASN A 46 9.47 0.91 7.02
CA ASN A 46 8.10 0.52 6.68
C ASN A 46 7.15 1.65 7.04
N MET A 47 6.14 1.85 6.20
CA MET A 47 5.10 2.85 6.43
C MET A 47 3.72 2.22 6.34
N GLU A 48 2.78 2.83 7.07
CA GLU A 48 1.36 2.56 6.98
C GLU A 48 0.68 3.70 6.25
N TYR A 49 -0.29 3.36 5.40
CA TYR A 49 -1.00 4.32 4.56
C TYR A 49 -2.50 4.14 4.77
N LYS A 50 -3.16 5.15 5.30
CA LYS A 50 -4.62 5.18 5.47
C LYS A 50 -5.24 5.81 4.22
N VAL A 51 -6.14 5.10 3.58
CA VAL A 51 -6.84 5.60 2.39
C VAL A 51 -7.73 6.78 2.76
N ALA A 52 -7.61 7.85 2.00
CA ALA A 52 -8.30 9.11 2.22
C ALA A 52 -9.77 9.07 1.72
N ASP A 53 -10.58 10.01 2.17
CA ASP A 53 -11.99 10.16 1.81
C ASP A 53 -12.20 10.38 0.32
N GLU A 54 -11.23 11.03 -0.33
CA GLU A 54 -11.22 11.34 -1.76
C GLU A 54 -11.16 10.09 -2.64
N VAL A 55 -10.92 8.91 -2.06
CA VAL A 55 -11.06 7.62 -2.75
C VAL A 55 -12.46 7.44 -3.34
N SER A 56 -13.47 8.13 -2.82
CA SER A 56 -14.83 8.21 -3.37
C SER A 56 -14.89 8.76 -4.80
N SER A 57 -13.88 9.50 -5.25
CA SER A 57 -13.73 9.96 -6.64
C SER A 57 -13.06 8.91 -7.55
N THR A 58 -12.43 7.89 -6.98
CA THR A 58 -11.78 6.80 -7.70
C THR A 58 -12.80 5.71 -8.02
N THR A 59 -12.65 5.09 -9.17
CA THR A 59 -13.51 3.98 -9.59
C THR A 59 -12.68 2.73 -9.87
N GLN A 60 -13.29 1.57 -9.64
CA GLN A 60 -12.74 0.27 -10.00
C GLN A 60 -13.69 -0.50 -10.88
N LYS A 61 -13.15 -1.43 -11.67
CA LYS A 61 -13.93 -2.35 -12.50
C LYS A 61 -14.70 -3.34 -11.62
N VAL A 62 -15.94 -3.63 -12.01
CA VAL A 62 -16.77 -4.63 -11.31
C VAL A 62 -16.64 -5.98 -12.01
N TRP A 63 -16.41 -7.03 -11.22
CA TRP A 63 -16.22 -8.40 -11.67
C TRP A 63 -17.30 -9.31 -11.12
N LYS A 64 -17.69 -10.32 -11.88
CA LYS A 64 -18.62 -11.33 -11.38
C LYS A 64 -17.98 -12.12 -10.24
N MET A 65 -18.77 -12.32 -9.18
CA MET A 65 -18.32 -12.99 -7.96
C MET A 65 -19.13 -14.28 -7.73
N ASP A 66 -18.47 -15.27 -7.13
CA ASP A 66 -19.09 -16.44 -6.52
C ASP A 66 -18.65 -16.47 -5.05
N GLY A 67 -19.49 -15.97 -4.16
CA GLY A 67 -19.10 -15.65 -2.79
C GLY A 67 -17.97 -14.59 -2.77
N TYR A 68 -16.83 -14.96 -2.22
CA TYR A 68 -15.63 -14.10 -2.12
C TYR A 68 -14.60 -14.34 -3.24
N LYS A 69 -14.92 -15.15 -4.24
CA LYS A 69 -14.01 -15.48 -5.35
C LYS A 69 -14.50 -14.85 -6.64
N TYR A 70 -13.55 -14.43 -7.48
CA TYR A 70 -13.90 -14.02 -8.84
C TYR A 70 -14.36 -15.23 -9.66
N GLN A 71 -15.42 -15.05 -10.43
CA GLN A 71 -15.72 -15.96 -11.52
C GLN A 71 -14.69 -15.73 -12.63
N VAL A 72 -14.14 -16.80 -13.16
CA VAL A 72 -13.19 -16.77 -14.25
C VAL A 72 -13.72 -17.53 -15.46
N ASP A 73 -13.27 -17.12 -16.64
CA ASP A 73 -13.55 -17.82 -17.89
C ASP A 73 -12.65 -19.07 -18.04
N THR A 74 -12.75 -19.74 -19.18
CA THR A 74 -11.95 -20.93 -19.51
C THR A 74 -10.46 -20.67 -19.57
N ASP A 75 -10.05 -19.41 -19.82
CA ASP A 75 -8.65 -18.99 -19.92
C ASP A 75 -8.10 -18.44 -18.57
N GLY A 76 -8.96 -18.43 -17.52
CA GLY A 76 -8.59 -17.97 -16.19
C GLY A 76 -8.72 -16.45 -15.99
N ASN A 77 -9.31 -15.72 -16.95
CA ASN A 77 -9.52 -14.28 -16.82
C ASN A 77 -10.79 -14.01 -16.00
N LYS A 78 -10.77 -12.91 -15.19
CA LYS A 78 -11.95 -12.47 -14.46
C LYS A 78 -13.07 -12.11 -15.44
N ILE A 79 -14.30 -12.54 -15.14
CA ILE A 79 -15.48 -12.23 -15.94
C ILE A 79 -16.01 -10.85 -15.52
N PRO A 80 -16.12 -9.88 -16.45
CA PRO A 80 -16.64 -8.56 -16.13
C PRO A 80 -18.16 -8.61 -15.87
N VAL A 81 -18.64 -7.72 -14.99
CA VAL A 81 -20.05 -7.32 -14.99
C VAL A 81 -20.23 -6.27 -16.07
N THR A 82 -21.22 -6.44 -16.93
CA THR A 82 -21.50 -5.49 -18.02
C THR A 82 -22.88 -4.85 -17.83
N ASN A 83 -22.99 -3.57 -18.19
CA ASN A 83 -24.25 -2.85 -18.24
C ASN A 83 -25.10 -3.29 -19.46
N GLY A 84 -26.31 -2.72 -19.59
CA GLY A 84 -27.21 -3.04 -20.70
C GLY A 84 -26.67 -2.73 -22.11
N ASN A 85 -25.60 -1.94 -22.20
CA ASN A 85 -24.92 -1.59 -23.46
C ASN A 85 -23.71 -2.51 -23.75
N GLY A 86 -23.42 -3.47 -22.89
CA GLY A 86 -22.26 -4.35 -23.03
C GLY A 86 -20.92 -3.78 -22.52
N GLU A 87 -20.93 -2.59 -21.93
CA GLU A 87 -19.74 -1.96 -21.36
C GLU A 87 -19.49 -2.51 -19.95
N GLN A 88 -18.21 -2.66 -19.57
CA GLN A 88 -17.86 -3.09 -18.22
C GLN A 88 -18.30 -2.07 -17.18
N GLU A 89 -19.05 -2.53 -16.18
CA GLU A 89 -19.44 -1.69 -15.06
C GLU A 89 -18.23 -1.25 -14.23
N VAL A 90 -18.32 -0.02 -13.72
CA VAL A 90 -17.38 0.54 -12.75
C VAL A 90 -18.15 0.95 -11.50
N ALA A 91 -17.51 0.85 -10.36
CA ALA A 91 -18.07 1.29 -9.08
C ALA A 91 -17.08 2.18 -8.35
N LYS A 92 -17.58 3.07 -7.51
CA LYS A 92 -16.78 3.91 -6.64
C LYS A 92 -16.04 3.07 -5.59
N CYS A 93 -14.88 3.54 -5.18
CA CYS A 93 -14.03 2.85 -4.21
C CYS A 93 -14.34 3.21 -2.75
N ASP A 94 -15.57 3.66 -2.43
CA ASP A 94 -15.98 4.07 -1.07
C ASP A 94 -15.69 3.00 0.00
N HIS A 95 -15.74 1.73 -0.38
CA HIS A 95 -15.44 0.60 0.52
C HIS A 95 -13.95 0.53 0.94
N LEU A 96 -13.08 1.32 0.32
CA LEU A 96 -11.66 1.43 0.67
C LEU A 96 -11.38 2.58 1.64
N LYS A 97 -12.32 3.48 1.87
CA LYS A 97 -12.17 4.57 2.84
C LYS A 97 -11.68 4.01 4.18
N ASP A 98 -10.76 4.69 4.81
CA ASP A 98 -10.14 4.34 6.09
C ASP A 98 -9.37 3.01 6.11
N LYS A 99 -9.27 2.29 4.99
CA LYS A 99 -8.43 1.09 4.94
C LYS A 99 -6.96 1.45 5.03
N VAL A 100 -6.25 0.65 5.82
CA VAL A 100 -4.80 0.78 5.99
C VAL A 100 -4.08 -0.25 5.14
N PHE A 101 -3.11 0.22 4.36
CA PHE A 101 -2.19 -0.61 3.60
C PHE A 101 -0.77 -0.47 4.13
N LEU A 102 -0.02 -1.56 4.06
CA LEU A 102 1.40 -1.62 4.40
C LEU A 102 2.23 -1.72 3.12
N ASP A 103 3.44 -1.19 3.14
CA ASP A 103 4.42 -1.47 2.09
C ASP A 103 5.21 -2.77 2.33
N ASN A 104 6.17 -3.05 1.44
CA ASN A 104 7.11 -4.17 1.58
C ASN A 104 8.42 -3.76 2.25
N GLY A 105 8.51 -2.54 2.77
CA GLY A 105 9.70 -1.93 3.31
C GLY A 105 10.67 -1.41 2.25
N TYR A 106 11.37 -0.35 2.63
CA TYR A 106 12.46 0.25 1.88
C TYR A 106 13.76 -0.05 2.58
N PHE A 107 14.66 -0.74 1.89
CA PHE A 107 15.96 -1.12 2.44
C PHE A 107 16.97 -0.01 2.20
N ILE A 108 17.67 0.39 3.25
CA ILE A 108 18.71 1.40 3.25
C ILE A 108 20.01 0.74 3.65
N PHE A 109 20.91 0.56 2.70
CA PHE A 109 22.24 0.02 2.96
C PHE A 109 23.16 1.17 3.34
N THR A 110 23.69 1.13 4.56
CA THR A 110 24.55 2.18 5.13
C THR A 110 26.01 2.01 4.73
N GLU A 111 26.42 0.79 4.36
CA GLU A 111 27.78 0.49 3.95
C GLU A 111 27.89 0.23 2.45
N GLY A 112 28.98 0.68 1.89
CA GLY A 112 29.32 0.48 0.48
C GLY A 112 28.73 1.54 -0.45
N SER A 113 29.48 1.90 -1.48
CA SER A 113 29.18 2.98 -2.42
C SER A 113 28.09 2.68 -3.46
N SER A 114 27.29 1.64 -3.26
CA SER A 114 26.31 1.23 -4.27
C SER A 114 25.03 2.05 -4.20
N SER A 115 25.04 3.20 -4.89
CA SER A 115 23.83 4.01 -5.13
C SER A 115 22.67 3.20 -5.73
N SER A 116 22.96 2.10 -6.43
CA SER A 116 21.95 1.21 -7.00
C SER A 116 21.16 0.44 -5.93
N LYS A 117 21.76 0.10 -4.78
CA LYS A 117 21.06 -0.60 -3.70
C LYS A 117 20.00 0.29 -3.03
N ASN A 118 20.25 1.59 -2.94
CA ASN A 118 19.36 2.57 -2.29
C ASN A 118 18.46 3.31 -3.28
N LYS A 119 18.49 2.96 -4.57
CA LYS A 119 17.73 3.65 -5.62
C LYS A 119 16.25 3.80 -5.26
N ARG A 120 15.61 2.71 -4.84
CA ARG A 120 14.18 2.71 -4.48
C ARG A 120 13.88 3.62 -3.28
N TYR A 121 14.80 3.73 -2.34
CA TYR A 121 14.63 4.64 -1.20
C TYR A 121 14.80 6.10 -1.62
N PHE A 122 15.77 6.42 -2.47
CA PHE A 122 15.89 7.78 -3.03
C PHE A 122 14.67 8.19 -3.87
N GLU A 123 14.11 7.27 -4.66
CA GLU A 123 12.85 7.51 -5.37
C GLU A 123 11.70 7.81 -4.40
N LEU A 124 11.65 7.15 -3.25
CA LEU A 124 10.68 7.45 -2.21
C LEU A 124 10.89 8.87 -1.65
N LEU A 125 12.14 9.23 -1.28
CA LEU A 125 12.45 10.55 -0.75
C LEU A 125 12.07 11.67 -1.73
N ASP A 126 12.37 11.47 -3.02
CA ASP A 126 11.97 12.40 -4.09
C ASP A 126 10.45 12.54 -4.19
N ASN A 127 9.71 11.41 -4.16
CA ASN A 127 8.26 11.41 -4.22
C ASN A 127 7.60 12.03 -2.99
N LEU A 128 8.25 11.96 -1.84
CA LEU A 128 7.81 12.62 -0.61
C LEU A 128 8.27 14.08 -0.51
N GLY A 129 9.05 14.58 -1.49
CA GLY A 129 9.57 15.93 -1.47
C GLY A 129 10.58 16.19 -0.34
N VAL A 130 11.29 15.15 0.12
CA VAL A 130 12.31 15.28 1.16
C VAL A 130 13.63 15.68 0.53
N ASP A 131 14.15 16.84 0.92
CA ASP A 131 15.45 17.32 0.43
C ASP A 131 16.60 16.55 1.09
N CYS A 132 17.30 15.77 0.31
CA CYS A 132 18.46 15.00 0.76
C CYS A 132 19.74 15.85 0.83
N GLY A 133 19.74 17.05 0.28
CA GLY A 133 20.95 17.84 0.07
C GLY A 133 21.94 17.16 -0.89
N GLU A 134 22.99 17.88 -1.26
CA GLU A 134 24.05 17.36 -2.13
C GLU A 134 25.39 17.35 -1.41
N VAL A 135 26.18 16.30 -1.63
CA VAL A 135 27.58 16.23 -1.20
C VAL A 135 28.46 15.93 -2.41
N LYS A 136 29.72 16.34 -2.34
CA LYS A 136 30.71 15.98 -3.36
C LYS A 136 31.40 14.70 -2.94
N ALA A 137 31.29 13.65 -3.76
CA ALA A 137 32.04 12.42 -3.62
C ALA A 137 32.75 12.13 -4.95
N ASP A 138 34.06 11.92 -4.90
CA ASP A 138 34.91 11.65 -6.08
C ASP A 138 34.73 12.71 -7.20
N GLY A 139 34.57 13.98 -6.82
CA GLY A 139 34.38 15.09 -7.76
C GLY A 139 32.98 15.19 -8.37
N LYS A 140 32.06 14.27 -8.07
CA LYS A 140 30.67 14.28 -8.53
C LYS A 140 29.74 14.75 -7.41
N LYS A 141 28.68 15.46 -7.79
CA LYS A 141 27.57 15.76 -6.88
C LYS A 141 26.71 14.53 -6.72
N VAL A 142 26.50 14.10 -5.49
CA VAL A 142 25.66 12.96 -5.12
C VAL A 142 24.68 13.37 -4.03
N LYS A 143 23.48 12.80 -4.03
CA LYS A 143 22.50 13.02 -2.97
C LYS A 143 22.99 12.37 -1.68
N LYS A 144 22.81 13.07 -0.55
CA LYS A 144 23.11 12.53 0.78
C LYS A 144 22.02 11.52 1.17
N LEU A 145 22.42 10.39 1.74
CA LEU A 145 21.49 9.44 2.34
C LEU A 145 20.98 10.02 3.67
N VAL A 146 19.68 10.20 3.78
CA VAL A 146 19.00 10.66 5.01
C VAL A 146 18.00 9.59 5.45
N LEU A 147 17.84 9.44 6.75
CA LEU A 147 16.79 8.58 7.31
C LEU A 147 15.55 9.45 7.56
N LEU A 148 14.39 8.96 7.16
CA LEU A 148 13.11 9.61 7.41
C LEU A 148 12.78 9.60 8.90
N GLU A 149 12.25 10.71 9.39
CA GLU A 149 11.66 10.86 10.72
C GLU A 149 10.13 11.02 10.61
N ASP A 150 9.41 10.79 11.70
CA ASP A 150 7.94 10.90 11.73
C ASP A 150 7.47 12.29 11.24
N SER A 151 8.15 13.35 11.67
CA SER A 151 7.88 14.74 11.27
C SER A 151 7.99 14.99 9.76
N ASP A 152 8.75 14.16 9.05
CA ASP A 152 8.95 14.30 7.60
C ASP A 152 7.77 13.74 6.81
N VAL A 153 7.02 12.79 7.39
CA VAL A 153 6.11 11.95 6.61
C VAL A 153 4.70 11.81 7.19
N ILE A 154 4.51 11.85 8.51
CA ILE A 154 3.18 11.65 9.10
C ILE A 154 2.21 12.72 8.63
N GLY A 155 1.01 12.30 8.23
CA GLY A 155 -0.03 13.16 7.66
C GLY A 155 0.19 13.55 6.20
N LYS A 156 1.33 13.18 5.60
CA LYS A 156 1.65 13.58 4.23
C LYS A 156 0.69 12.91 3.23
N PRO A 157 0.06 13.69 2.33
CA PRO A 157 -0.81 13.17 1.30
C PRO A 157 0.02 12.51 0.19
N VAL A 158 -0.40 11.32 -0.24
CA VAL A 158 0.27 10.52 -1.27
C VAL A 158 -0.75 9.77 -2.12
N ILE A 159 -0.37 9.44 -3.35
CA ILE A 159 -1.05 8.41 -4.15
C ILE A 159 -0.30 7.11 -3.96
N ILE A 160 -0.98 6.10 -3.44
CA ILE A 160 -0.42 4.75 -3.28
C ILE A 160 -0.83 3.86 -4.45
N THR A 161 0.13 3.17 -5.05
CA THR A 161 -0.16 2.08 -6.00
C THR A 161 -0.22 0.77 -5.21
N VAL A 162 -1.42 0.21 -5.09
CA VAL A 162 -1.68 -1.05 -4.39
C VAL A 162 -1.60 -2.21 -5.37
N LYS A 163 -0.84 -3.25 -5.00
CA LYS A 163 -0.73 -4.49 -5.77
C LYS A 163 -0.92 -5.71 -4.90
N ARG A 164 -1.39 -6.78 -5.51
CA ARG A 164 -1.47 -8.10 -4.88
C ARG A 164 -0.06 -8.65 -4.67
N HIS A 165 0.24 -9.03 -3.46
CA HIS A 165 1.49 -9.66 -3.08
C HIS A 165 1.22 -11.10 -2.63
N GLU A 166 1.77 -12.07 -3.36
CA GLU A 166 1.70 -13.48 -2.99
C GLU A 166 2.89 -13.89 -2.14
N PHE A 167 2.65 -14.69 -1.13
CA PHE A 167 3.69 -15.20 -0.26
C PHE A 167 3.37 -16.63 0.19
N VAL A 168 4.42 -17.39 0.49
CA VAL A 168 4.31 -18.71 1.09
C VAL A 168 4.20 -18.55 2.60
N THR A 169 3.24 -19.24 3.23
CA THR A 169 3.07 -19.18 4.69
C THR A 169 4.30 -19.75 5.41
N SER A 170 4.62 -19.19 6.59
CA SER A 170 5.78 -19.64 7.39
C SER A 170 5.69 -21.12 7.76
N GLU A 171 4.47 -21.62 7.94
CA GLU A 171 4.18 -23.00 8.33
C GLU A 171 4.54 -24.02 7.22
N THR A 172 4.40 -23.62 5.97
CA THR A 172 4.62 -24.52 4.82
C THR A 172 5.88 -24.19 4.01
N LYS A 173 6.61 -23.12 4.37
CA LYS A 173 7.78 -22.64 3.63
C LYS A 173 8.90 -23.69 3.50
N HIS A 174 8.99 -24.64 4.43
CA HIS A 174 9.99 -25.72 4.43
C HIS A 174 9.59 -26.93 3.59
N LEU A 175 8.34 -26.98 3.08
CA LEU A 175 7.81 -28.07 2.26
C LEU A 175 8.22 -27.90 0.79
N SER A 176 7.97 -28.95 -0.03
CA SER A 176 8.15 -28.87 -1.47
C SER A 176 7.17 -27.86 -2.11
N PRO A 177 7.50 -27.27 -3.27
CA PRO A 177 6.71 -26.20 -3.89
C PRO A 177 5.22 -26.53 -4.13
N ASP A 178 4.91 -27.78 -4.36
CA ASP A 178 3.55 -28.32 -4.56
C ASP A 178 2.76 -28.47 -3.26
N GLN A 179 3.45 -28.52 -2.11
CA GLN A 179 2.87 -28.62 -0.77
C GLN A 179 2.83 -27.28 -0.04
N GLN A 180 3.40 -26.22 -0.63
CA GLN A 180 3.43 -24.91 -0.02
C GLN A 180 2.07 -24.23 -0.10
N GLU A 181 1.56 -23.78 1.05
CA GLU A 181 0.39 -22.92 1.11
C GLU A 181 0.76 -21.49 0.69
N ARG A 182 0.16 -21.01 -0.39
CA ARG A 182 0.31 -19.64 -0.86
C ARG A 182 -0.89 -18.81 -0.44
N ARG A 183 -0.61 -17.67 0.14
CA ARG A 183 -1.60 -16.64 0.47
C ARG A 183 -1.27 -15.37 -0.27
N SER A 184 -2.25 -14.50 -0.40
CA SER A 184 -2.05 -13.18 -0.99
C SER A 184 -2.59 -12.09 -0.08
N THR A 185 -1.94 -10.95 -0.11
CA THR A 185 -2.38 -9.72 0.54
C THR A 185 -2.18 -8.56 -0.43
N PHE A 186 -2.82 -7.43 -0.15
CA PHE A 186 -2.57 -6.20 -0.89
C PHE A 186 -1.54 -5.35 -0.15
N LYS A 187 -0.58 -4.83 -0.89
CA LYS A 187 0.48 -3.99 -0.36
C LYS A 187 0.77 -2.80 -1.26
N VAL A 188 1.30 -1.75 -0.66
CA VAL A 188 1.77 -0.59 -1.41
C VAL A 188 3.07 -0.97 -2.13
N ALA A 189 3.02 -0.94 -3.45
CA ALA A 189 4.15 -1.20 -4.32
C ALA A 189 4.93 0.07 -4.65
N ARG A 190 4.24 1.21 -4.75
CA ARG A 190 4.80 2.52 -5.09
C ARG A 190 4.02 3.62 -4.37
N VAL A 191 4.72 4.70 -4.08
CA VAL A 191 4.17 5.96 -3.58
C VAL A 191 4.48 7.05 -4.60
N SER A 192 3.55 7.94 -4.86
CA SER A 192 3.69 9.09 -5.76
C SER A 192 3.15 10.35 -5.07
N PRO A 193 3.60 11.55 -5.44
CA PRO A 193 3.05 12.78 -4.90
C PRO A 193 1.54 12.88 -5.17
N TRP A 194 0.79 13.42 -4.21
CA TRP A 194 -0.60 13.82 -4.41
C TRP A 194 -0.68 15.34 -4.34
N GLU A 195 -0.58 15.98 -5.51
CA GLU A 195 -0.41 17.43 -5.64
C GLU A 195 -1.56 18.25 -5.02
N ASN A 196 -2.78 17.71 -5.01
CA ASN A 196 -3.98 18.36 -4.47
C ASN A 196 -4.40 17.82 -3.11
N GLY A 197 -3.60 16.98 -2.49
CA GLY A 197 -3.89 16.44 -1.17
C GLY A 197 -3.56 17.43 -0.06
N GLU A 198 -4.40 17.49 0.96
CA GLU A 198 -4.14 18.30 2.15
C GLU A 198 -3.27 17.51 3.13
N GLN A 199 -2.30 18.19 3.74
CA GLN A 199 -1.51 17.64 4.84
C GLN A 199 -2.40 17.55 6.09
N LEU A 200 -2.49 16.36 6.69
CA LEU A 200 -3.20 16.17 7.95
C LEU A 200 -2.25 16.39 9.13
N GLU A 201 -2.77 16.93 10.23
CA GLU A 201 -2.03 16.95 11.49
C GLU A 201 -2.04 15.57 12.16
N ALA A 202 -0.98 15.23 12.90
CA ALA A 202 -0.87 13.94 13.56
C ALA A 202 -2.05 13.65 14.51
N ALA A 203 -2.61 14.67 15.15
CA ALA A 203 -3.77 14.54 16.03
C ALA A 203 -5.06 14.11 15.29
N GLU A 204 -5.20 14.44 14.01
CA GLU A 204 -6.36 14.05 13.20
C GLU A 204 -6.33 12.57 12.81
N LEU A 205 -5.12 11.98 12.77
CA LEU A 205 -4.92 10.58 12.41
C LEU A 205 -5.20 9.61 13.57
N GLU A 206 -5.10 10.10 14.83
CA GLU A 206 -5.33 9.29 16.03
C GLU A 206 -6.79 9.17 16.43
N SER A 207 -7.68 10.03 15.90
CA SER A 207 -9.07 10.15 16.38
C SER A 207 -9.98 8.99 15.97
N ASP A 208 -9.57 8.11 15.05
CA ASP A 208 -10.43 7.10 14.42
C ASP A 208 -10.01 5.64 14.65
N VAL A 209 -9.19 5.34 15.66
CA VAL A 209 -8.92 3.95 16.02
C VAL A 209 -9.97 3.49 17.03
N PRO A 210 -11.00 2.74 16.65
CA PRO A 210 -11.88 2.10 17.62
C PRO A 210 -11.06 1.02 18.35
N PHE A 211 -10.99 1.14 19.66
CA PHE A 211 -10.46 0.13 20.58
C PHE A 211 -11.27 -1.15 20.56
#